data_b7499348fdbe79e3a817894cf6064581
#
_entry.id   b7499348fdbe79e3a817894cf6064581
#
_cell.length_a   1.000
_cell.length_b   1.000
_cell.length_c   1.000
_cell.angle_alpha   90.00
_cell.angle_beta   90.00
_cell.angle_gamma   90.00
#
_symmetry.space_group_name_H-M   'P 1'
#
loop_
_entity.id
_entity.type
_entity.pdbx_description
1 polymer ?
#
loop_
_entity_poly.entity_id
_entity_poly.type
_entity_poly.pdbx_seq_one_letter_code
_entity_poly.pdbx_strand_id
1 'polypeptide(L)' 'MADKDKGFYSDEVIKELIAYRKKHKLTQQDISERSGIMRPNIARLESMRAEPSMDVLSRYANSMGMDIKISLVKKKQ' A
#
# COMPACT_ATOMS: atom_id res chain seq x y z
N MET A 1 7.75 11.99 -18.41
CA MET A 1 6.83 11.02 -17.87
C MET A 1 7.42 10.07 -16.88
N ALA A 2 8.67 10.25 -16.61
CA ALA A 2 9.33 9.43 -15.61
C ALA A 2 8.67 9.56 -14.25
N ASP A 3 8.26 10.76 -13.92
CA ASP A 3 7.63 11.00 -12.64
C ASP A 3 6.34 10.25 -12.49
N LYS A 4 5.63 10.17 -13.57
CA LYS A 4 4.38 9.49 -13.62
C LYS A 4 4.54 8.01 -13.33
N ASP A 5 5.55 7.42 -13.91
CA ASP A 5 5.82 6.02 -13.71
C ASP A 5 6.17 5.72 -12.27
N LYS A 6 6.90 6.62 -11.67
CA LYS A 6 7.32 6.46 -10.31
C LYS A 6 6.16 6.43 -9.34
N GLY A 7 5.31 7.43 -9.41
CA GLY A 7 4.16 7.49 -8.54
C GLY A 7 3.15 6.43 -8.86
N PHE A 8 3.13 6.02 -10.11
CA PHE A 8 2.16 5.06 -10.57
C PHE A 8 2.19 3.75 -9.80
N TYR A 9 3.38 3.19 -9.60
CA TYR A 9 3.48 1.89 -8.95
C TYR A 9 2.96 1.91 -7.53
N SER A 10 3.37 2.90 -6.77
CA SER A 10 2.92 3.01 -5.39
C SER A 10 1.43 3.22 -5.31
N ASP A 11 0.91 4.11 -6.14
CA ASP A 11 -0.50 4.43 -6.11
C ASP A 11 -1.36 3.22 -6.46
N GLU A 12 -0.94 2.45 -7.45
CA GLU A 12 -1.69 1.27 -7.84
C GLU A 12 -1.75 0.26 -6.70
N VAL A 13 -0.63 0.02 -6.07
CA VAL A 13 -0.58 -0.93 -4.97
C VAL A 13 -1.44 -0.44 -3.81
N ILE A 14 -1.34 0.84 -3.50
CA ILE A 14 -2.12 1.39 -2.39
C ILE A 14 -3.60 1.28 -2.68
N LYS A 15 -4.01 1.58 -3.90
CA LYS A 15 -5.42 1.48 -4.27
C LYS A 15 -5.92 0.04 -4.12
N GLU A 16 -5.11 -0.92 -4.49
CA GLU A 16 -5.49 -2.32 -4.33
C GLU A 16 -5.60 -2.71 -2.86
N LEU A 17 -4.69 -2.21 -2.05
CA LEU A 17 -4.74 -2.50 -0.62
C LEU A 17 -6.00 -1.92 0.01
N ILE A 18 -6.33 -0.70 -0.35
CA ILE A 18 -7.52 -0.05 0.19
C ILE A 18 -8.77 -0.79 -0.25
N ALA A 19 -8.83 -1.15 -1.52
CA ALA A 19 -9.98 -1.87 -2.05
C ALA A 19 -10.17 -3.20 -1.34
N TYR A 20 -9.07 -3.91 -1.12
CA TYR A 20 -9.13 -5.19 -0.42
C TYR A 20 -9.60 -5.01 1.01
N ARG A 21 -9.06 -3.98 1.68
CA ARG A 21 -9.47 -3.67 3.05
C ARG A 21 -10.97 -3.42 3.13
N LYS A 22 -11.47 -2.58 2.24
CA LYS A 22 -12.89 -2.23 2.25
C LYS A 22 -13.77 -3.42 1.88
N LYS A 23 -13.31 -4.22 0.96
CA LYS A 23 -14.05 -5.41 0.57
C LYS A 23 -14.26 -6.36 1.75
N HIS A 24 -13.29 -6.43 2.62
CA HIS A 24 -13.37 -7.29 3.79
C HIS A 24 -13.87 -6.55 5.02
N LYS A 25 -14.37 -5.33 4.81
CA LYS A 25 -14.98 -4.54 5.88
C LYS A 25 -14.04 -4.28 7.05
N LEU A 26 -12.78 -4.09 6.73
CA LEU A 26 -11.78 -3.76 7.72
C LEU A 26 -11.59 -2.26 7.78
N THR A 27 -11.44 -1.74 8.99
CA THR A 27 -11.21 -0.30 9.18
C THR A 27 -9.71 -0.02 9.21
N GLN A 28 -9.37 1.26 9.14
CA GLN A 28 -7.97 1.65 9.32
C GLN A 28 -7.47 1.23 10.69
N GLN A 29 -8.34 1.29 11.69
CA GLN A 29 -7.97 0.86 13.02
C GLN A 29 -7.65 -0.63 13.07
N ASP A 30 -8.42 -1.44 12.34
CA ASP A 30 -8.16 -2.86 12.25
C ASP A 30 -6.78 -3.12 11.67
N ILE A 31 -6.45 -2.41 10.61
CA ILE A 31 -5.13 -2.57 9.99
C ILE A 31 -4.03 -2.16 10.96
N SER A 32 -4.26 -1.06 11.66
CA SER A 32 -3.29 -0.58 12.64
C SER A 32 -3.00 -1.65 13.71
N GLU A 33 -4.06 -2.22 14.24
CA GLU A 33 -3.92 -3.22 15.29
C GLU A 33 -3.23 -4.49 14.81
N ARG A 34 -3.53 -4.90 13.61
CA ARG A 34 -2.95 -6.12 13.06
C ARG A 34 -1.51 -5.94 12.59
N SER A 35 -1.20 -4.78 12.05
CA SER A 35 0.09 -4.55 11.42
C SER A 35 1.13 -3.94 12.35
N GLY A 36 0.68 -3.29 13.41
CA GLY A 36 1.59 -2.55 14.25
C GLY A 36 1.90 -1.17 13.71
N ILE A 37 1.29 -0.79 12.60
CA ILE A 37 1.47 0.55 12.04
C ILE A 37 0.52 1.49 12.76
N MET A 38 1.03 2.62 13.21
CA MET A 38 0.18 3.58 13.92
C MET A 38 -0.87 4.12 12.97
N ARG A 39 -2.09 4.27 13.48
CA ARG A 39 -3.20 4.66 12.65
C ARG A 39 -2.98 5.93 11.82
N PRO A 40 -2.38 7.00 12.37
CA PRO A 40 -2.11 8.16 11.54
C PRO A 40 -1.25 7.85 10.33
N ASN A 41 -0.36 6.87 10.46
CA ASN A 41 0.48 6.48 9.34
C ASN A 41 -0.29 5.67 8.32
N ILE A 42 -1.30 4.92 8.77
CA ILE A 42 -2.20 4.24 7.84
C ILE A 42 -2.95 5.28 7.00
N ALA A 43 -3.51 6.27 7.67
CA ALA A 43 -4.25 7.31 6.98
C ALA A 43 -3.35 8.06 6.00
N ARG A 44 -2.14 8.32 6.41
CA ARG A 44 -1.19 9.01 5.56
C ARG A 44 -0.84 8.20 4.33
N LEU A 45 -0.63 6.91 4.52
CA LEU A 45 -0.35 6.00 3.42
C LEU A 45 -1.50 5.97 2.43
N GLU A 46 -2.71 5.89 2.94
CA GLU A 46 -3.88 5.79 2.08
C GLU A 46 -4.17 7.10 1.35
N SER A 47 -3.65 8.21 1.85
CA SER A 47 -3.83 9.50 1.18
C SER A 47 -2.98 9.62 -0.07
N MET A 48 -1.98 8.77 -0.20
CA MET A 48 -1.07 8.75 -1.35
C MET A 48 -0.33 10.07 -1.56
N ARG A 49 -0.14 10.82 -0.48
CA ARG A 49 0.58 12.10 -0.56
C ARG A 49 2.07 11.94 -0.43
N ALA A 50 2.50 10.85 0.17
CA ALA A 50 3.90 10.58 0.36
C ALA A 50 4.17 9.16 -0.05
N GLU A 51 5.40 8.90 -0.43
CA GLU A 51 5.77 7.57 -0.86
C GLU A 51 6.03 6.70 0.36
N PRO A 52 5.29 5.60 0.54
CA PRO A 52 5.51 4.74 1.68
C PRO A 52 6.73 3.85 1.45
N SER A 53 7.31 3.38 2.54
CA SER A 53 8.41 2.43 2.43
C SER A 53 7.83 1.05 2.10
N MET A 54 8.69 0.20 1.57
CA MET A 54 8.28 -1.18 1.29
C MET A 54 7.91 -1.90 2.57
N ASP A 55 8.59 -1.58 3.65
CA ASP A 55 8.29 -2.21 4.92
C ASP A 55 6.86 -1.93 5.36
N VAL A 56 6.45 -0.68 5.25
CA VAL A 56 5.11 -0.29 5.65
C VAL A 56 4.07 -0.93 4.73
N LEU A 57 4.33 -0.91 3.42
CA LEU A 57 3.42 -1.54 2.48
C LEU A 57 3.25 -3.03 2.76
N SER A 58 4.37 -3.70 3.05
CA SER A 58 4.34 -5.12 3.33
C SER A 58 3.56 -5.42 4.61
N ARG A 59 3.75 -4.61 5.63
CA ARG A 59 3.04 -4.81 6.88
C ARG A 59 1.54 -4.64 6.69
N TYR A 60 1.16 -3.64 5.92
CA TYR A 60 -0.24 -3.39 5.62
C TYR A 60 -0.83 -4.62 4.92
N ALA A 61 -0.16 -5.06 3.86
CA ALA A 61 -0.64 -6.22 3.10
C ALA A 61 -0.71 -7.47 3.97
N ASN A 62 0.34 -7.71 4.75
CA ASN A 62 0.39 -8.89 5.60
C ASN A 62 -0.72 -8.92 6.63
N SER A 63 -1.14 -7.76 7.08
CA SER A 63 -2.21 -7.69 8.08
C SER A 63 -3.52 -8.23 7.53
N MET A 64 -3.63 -8.34 6.22
CA MET A 64 -4.82 -8.90 5.57
C MET A 64 -4.53 -10.25 4.92
N GLY A 65 -3.41 -10.86 5.28
CA GLY A 65 -3.05 -12.16 4.73
C GLY A 65 -2.53 -12.09 3.31
N MET A 66 -2.12 -10.90 2.88
CA MET A 66 -1.59 -10.70 1.54
C MET A 66 -0.11 -10.43 1.58
N ASP A 67 0.51 -10.59 0.45
CA ASP A 67 1.92 -10.29 0.30
C ASP A 67 2.10 -9.38 -0.88
N ILE A 68 3.17 -8.61 -0.87
CA ILE A 68 3.48 -7.74 -1.99
C ILE A 68 4.59 -8.40 -2.78
N LYS A 69 4.32 -8.58 -4.06
CA LYS A 69 5.30 -9.17 -4.94
C LYS A 69 5.81 -8.10 -5.88
N ILE A 70 7.11 -7.97 -5.95
CA ILE A 70 7.75 -7.01 -6.84
C ILE A 70 8.49 -7.78 -7.91
N SER A 71 8.27 -7.41 -9.15
CA SER A 71 9.02 -8.00 -10.24
C SER A 71 9.51 -6.93 -11.17
N LEU A 72 10.56 -7.27 -11.86
CA LEU A 72 11.15 -6.36 -12.83
C LEU A 72 10.44 -6.56 -14.16
N VAL A 73 10.20 -5.46 -14.83
CA VAL A 73 9.66 -5.53 -16.18
C VAL A 73 10.63 -4.83 -17.10
N LYS A 74 10.64 -5.30 -18.32
CA LYS A 74 11.53 -4.74 -19.30
C LYS A 74 11.09 -3.33 -19.66
N LYS A 75 12.04 -2.43 -19.65
CA LYS A 75 11.72 -1.06 -19.98
C LYS A 75 11.48 -0.92 -21.47
N LYS A 76 10.45 -0.21 -21.83
CA LYS A 76 10.16 0.06 -23.20
C LYS A 76 11.02 1.16 -23.74
N GLN A 77 11.53 1.02 -24.93
CA GLN A 77 12.37 2.04 -25.54
C GLN A 77 11.69 2.63 -26.77
#